data_5e9139e673b93c7f4d125e61459ecabe
#
_entry.id   5e9139e673b93c7f4d125e61459ecabe
#
_cell.length_a   1.000
_cell.length_b   1.000
_cell.length_c   1.000
_cell.angle_alpha   90.00
_cell.angle_beta   90.00
_cell.angle_gamma   90.00
#
_symmetry.space_group_name_H-M   'P 1'
#
loop_
_entity.id
_entity.type
_entity.pdbx_description
1 polymer ?
#
loop_
_entity_poly.entity_id
_entity_poly.type
_entity_poly.pdbx_seq_one_letter_code
_entity_poly.pdbx_strand_id
1 'polypeptide(L)'
;MDKIRPRHPEKVKNPVNPIKKKPAWIRSKLSDSKEFFLTKTVVNQNNLVTVCQEANCPNITECWSKRHATFMIMGDTCTRACAFCDVKTGKPEKLDPFEHVKIANAVNKLNLRHVVITSVDRDDLPDGGSNHFLSLIHI
;
A
#
# COMPACT_ATOMS: atom_id res chain seq x y z
N MET A 1 -16.10 -3.72 -11.97
CA MET A 1 -15.79 -5.15 -11.73
C MET A 1 -14.87 -5.19 -10.53
N ASP A 2 -15.41 -5.58 -9.38
CA ASP A 2 -14.59 -5.76 -8.17
C ASP A 2 -13.63 -6.92 -8.42
N LYS A 3 -12.34 -6.60 -8.52
CA LYS A 3 -11.29 -7.62 -8.57
C LYS A 3 -11.33 -8.37 -7.24
N ILE A 4 -11.89 -9.58 -7.23
CA ILE A 4 -11.83 -10.45 -6.07
C ILE A 4 -10.35 -10.69 -5.79
N ARG A 5 -9.84 -10.05 -4.74
CA ARG A 5 -8.45 -10.27 -4.30
C ARG A 5 -8.33 -11.69 -3.76
N PRO A 6 -7.44 -12.53 -4.32
CA PRO A 6 -7.23 -13.86 -3.76
C PRO A 6 -6.70 -13.70 -2.33
N ARG A 7 -7.45 -14.20 -1.37
CA ARG A 7 -7.10 -14.17 0.06
C ARG A 7 -6.72 -15.57 0.52
N HIS A 8 -5.81 -15.66 1.45
CA HIS A 8 -5.53 -16.91 2.14
C HIS A 8 -6.83 -17.46 2.76
N PRO A 9 -7.06 -18.80 2.77
CA PRO A 9 -8.29 -19.39 3.33
C PRO A 9 -8.63 -18.92 4.76
N GLU A 10 -7.61 -18.67 5.60
CA GLU A 10 -7.79 -18.14 6.95
C GLU A 10 -8.28 -16.67 6.98
N LYS A 11 -8.14 -15.93 5.88
CA LYS A 11 -8.66 -14.57 5.75
C LYS A 11 -10.10 -14.55 5.23
N VAL A 12 -10.63 -15.67 4.80
CA VAL A 12 -12.04 -15.80 4.42
C VAL A 12 -12.84 -15.70 5.71
N LYS A 13 -13.43 -14.54 5.96
CA LYS A 13 -14.29 -14.34 7.13
C LYS A 13 -15.43 -15.32 7.09
N ASN A 14 -15.44 -16.24 8.04
CA ASN A 14 -16.56 -17.13 8.22
C ASN A 14 -17.67 -16.35 8.94
N PRO A 15 -18.82 -16.06 8.32
CA PRO A 15 -19.85 -15.17 8.86
C PRO A 15 -20.69 -15.81 10.00
N VAL A 16 -20.21 -16.88 10.62
CA VAL A 16 -20.91 -17.59 11.71
C VAL A 16 -21.18 -16.67 12.91
N ASN A 17 -20.36 -15.65 13.12
CA ASN A 17 -20.60 -14.64 14.13
C ASN A 17 -20.97 -13.30 13.47
N PRO A 18 -22.16 -12.73 13.75
CA PRO A 18 -22.52 -11.42 13.25
C PRO A 18 -21.51 -10.39 13.74
N ILE A 19 -20.92 -9.63 12.79
CA ILE A 19 -19.99 -8.55 13.11
C ILE A 19 -20.74 -7.53 13.95
N LYS A 20 -20.34 -7.37 15.22
CA LYS A 20 -20.95 -6.36 16.12
C LYS A 20 -20.82 -4.98 15.49
N LYS A 21 -21.89 -4.18 15.55
CA LYS A 21 -21.89 -2.79 15.10
C LYS A 21 -20.79 -2.03 15.83
N LYS A 22 -19.95 -1.34 15.06
CA LYS A 22 -18.90 -0.50 15.64
C LYS A 22 -19.51 0.62 16.50
N PRO A 23 -18.87 1.01 17.63
CA PRO A 23 -19.31 2.16 18.42
C PRO A 23 -19.47 3.41 17.56
N ALA A 24 -20.43 4.27 17.91
CA ALA A 24 -20.79 5.45 17.11
C ALA A 24 -19.64 6.47 16.97
N TRP A 25 -18.66 6.44 17.87
CA TRP A 25 -17.49 7.31 17.84
C TRP A 25 -16.40 6.84 16.83
N ILE A 26 -16.43 5.57 16.40
CA ILE A 26 -15.53 5.07 15.37
C ILE A 26 -16.10 5.45 14.00
N ARG A 27 -15.67 6.59 13.49
CA ARG A 27 -16.04 7.08 12.16
C ARG A 27 -14.79 7.49 11.42
N SER A 28 -14.62 7.01 10.19
CA SER A 28 -13.65 7.57 9.25
C SER A 28 -14.20 8.89 8.70
N LYS A 29 -13.38 9.93 8.74
CA LYS A 29 -13.71 11.21 8.11
C LYS A 29 -13.50 11.07 6.60
N LEU A 30 -14.51 11.38 5.81
CA LEU A 30 -14.32 11.60 4.39
C LEU A 30 -13.57 12.91 4.21
N SER A 31 -12.55 12.92 3.38
CA SER A 31 -11.85 14.15 3.02
C SER A 31 -12.16 14.50 1.57
N ASP A 32 -12.55 15.74 1.37
CA ASP A 32 -12.69 16.41 0.08
C ASP A 32 -11.57 17.45 -0.13
N SER A 33 -10.49 17.35 0.66
CA SER A 33 -9.36 18.27 0.56
C SER A 33 -8.61 18.12 -0.76
N LYS A 34 -8.12 19.25 -1.28
CA LYS A 34 -7.30 19.30 -2.49
C LYS A 34 -6.03 18.44 -2.34
N GLU A 35 -5.46 18.40 -1.14
CA GLU A 35 -4.26 17.63 -0.81
C GLU A 35 -4.50 16.12 -0.92
N PHE A 36 -5.67 15.64 -0.51
CA PHE A 36 -6.04 14.23 -0.69
C PHE A 36 -6.07 13.85 -2.17
N PHE A 37 -6.73 14.66 -2.99
CA PHE A 37 -6.81 14.40 -4.43
C PHE A 37 -5.46 14.55 -5.12
N LEU A 38 -4.63 15.50 -4.70
CA LEU A 38 -3.26 15.64 -5.20
C LEU A 38 -2.45 14.39 -4.90
N THR A 39 -2.46 13.91 -3.66
CA THR A 39 -1.74 12.70 -3.25
C THR A 39 -2.22 11.50 -4.06
N LYS A 40 -3.53 11.31 -4.21
CA LYS A 40 -4.12 10.25 -5.01
C LYS A 40 -3.67 10.32 -6.47
N THR A 41 -3.68 11.51 -7.05
CA THR A 41 -3.27 11.74 -8.44
C THR A 41 -1.79 11.42 -8.64
N VAL A 42 -0.92 11.89 -7.75
CA VAL A 42 0.53 11.63 -7.85
C VAL A 42 0.84 10.15 -7.74
N VAL A 43 0.22 9.45 -6.78
CA VAL A 43 0.38 7.99 -6.61
C VAL A 43 -0.03 7.25 -7.89
N ASN A 44 -1.22 7.56 -8.42
CA ASN A 44 -1.75 6.88 -9.61
C ASN A 44 -0.94 7.20 -10.88
N GLN A 45 -0.55 8.44 -11.10
CA GLN A 45 0.21 8.86 -12.29
C GLN A 45 1.61 8.25 -12.36
N ASN A 46 2.20 7.95 -11.22
CA ASN A 46 3.50 7.30 -11.16
C ASN A 46 3.40 5.77 -11.05
N ASN A 47 2.19 5.19 -11.13
CA ASN A 47 1.93 3.76 -10.94
C ASN A 47 2.57 3.21 -9.66
N LEU A 48 2.49 3.99 -8.57
CA LEU A 48 3.03 3.59 -7.28
C LEU A 48 2.00 2.81 -6.48
N VAL A 49 2.49 1.85 -5.72
CA VAL A 49 1.69 1.07 -4.78
C VAL A 49 1.84 1.67 -3.38
N THR A 50 0.74 1.75 -2.65
CA THR A 50 0.75 2.21 -1.27
C THR A 50 0.07 1.19 -0.36
N VAL A 51 0.66 0.93 0.80
CA VAL A 51 0.02 0.08 1.81
C VAL A 51 -1.31 0.69 2.27
N CYS A 52 -1.46 2.01 2.16
CA CYS A 52 -2.70 2.70 2.50
C CYS A 52 -3.89 2.22 1.67
N GLN A 53 -3.68 1.96 0.37
CA GLN A 53 -4.69 1.43 -0.54
C GLN A 53 -4.80 -0.10 -0.43
N GLU A 54 -3.68 -0.80 -0.46
CA GLU A 54 -3.65 -2.26 -0.52
C GLU A 54 -4.13 -2.92 0.77
N ALA A 55 -3.84 -2.32 1.93
CA ALA A 55 -4.29 -2.79 3.22
C ALA A 55 -5.65 -2.20 3.67
N ASN A 56 -6.37 -1.48 2.78
CA ASN A 56 -7.65 -0.84 3.09
C ASN A 56 -7.60 0.00 4.39
N CYS A 57 -6.56 0.83 4.53
CA CYS A 57 -6.31 1.60 5.74
C CYS A 57 -7.47 2.59 6.02
N PRO A 58 -8.11 2.55 7.20
CA PRO A 58 -9.22 3.45 7.52
C PRO A 58 -8.80 4.91 7.66
N ASN A 59 -7.52 5.18 7.86
CA ASN A 59 -6.96 6.52 8.06
C ASN A 59 -6.45 7.17 6.77
N ILE A 60 -6.64 6.52 5.61
CA ILE A 60 -6.11 6.99 4.33
C ILE A 60 -6.53 8.44 4.02
N THR A 61 -7.77 8.81 4.31
CA THR A 61 -8.28 10.14 4.04
C THR A 61 -7.57 11.21 4.86
N GLU A 62 -7.33 10.95 6.14
CA GLU A 62 -6.61 11.88 7.00
C GLU A 62 -5.13 11.98 6.63
N CYS A 63 -4.45 10.85 6.44
CA CYS A 63 -3.03 10.81 6.08
C CYS A 63 -2.77 11.53 4.75
N TRP A 64 -3.56 11.22 3.73
CA TRP A 64 -3.37 11.82 2.42
C TRP A 64 -3.75 13.29 2.35
N SER A 65 -4.68 13.75 3.18
CA SER A 65 -4.96 15.19 3.35
C SER A 65 -3.77 15.95 3.94
N LYS A 66 -2.93 15.26 4.69
CA LYS A 66 -1.67 15.79 5.24
C LYS A 66 -0.47 15.51 4.34
N ARG A 67 -0.69 14.99 3.13
CA ARG A 67 0.34 14.55 2.18
C ARG A 67 1.25 13.44 2.71
N HIS A 68 0.75 12.61 3.62
CA HIS A 68 1.47 11.46 4.14
C HIS A 68 1.02 10.20 3.42
N ALA A 69 1.93 9.54 2.73
CA ALA A 69 1.68 8.24 2.10
C ALA A 69 2.79 7.26 2.49
N THR A 70 2.43 6.02 2.73
CA THR A 70 3.39 4.93 2.91
C THR A 70 3.48 4.16 1.60
N PHE A 71 4.61 4.29 0.93
CA PHE A 71 4.86 3.57 -0.31
C PHE A 71 5.18 2.11 -0.02
N MET A 72 4.67 1.24 -0.88
CA MET A 72 4.95 -0.19 -0.83
C MET A 72 5.67 -0.58 -2.11
N ILE A 73 6.88 -1.08 -1.98
CA ILE A 73 7.74 -1.43 -3.10
C ILE A 73 7.70 -2.92 -3.44
N MET A 74 8.24 -3.27 -4.59
CA MET A 74 8.29 -4.61 -5.16
C MET A 74 6.93 -5.15 -5.59
N GLY A 75 5.96 -4.27 -5.83
CA GLY A 75 4.64 -4.58 -6.34
C GLY A 75 3.53 -4.64 -5.29
N ASP A 76 2.35 -5.09 -5.72
CA ASP A 76 1.12 -5.16 -4.93
C ASP A 76 0.80 -6.56 -4.40
N THR A 77 1.64 -7.54 -4.73
CA THR A 77 1.39 -8.97 -4.44
C THR A 77 2.52 -9.54 -3.60
N CYS A 78 2.17 -10.08 -2.43
CA CYS A 78 3.09 -10.66 -1.47
C CYS A 78 3.18 -12.18 -1.66
N THR A 79 4.37 -12.78 -1.46
CA THR A 79 4.54 -14.24 -1.47
C THR A 79 3.99 -14.89 -0.21
N ARG A 80 3.84 -14.13 0.89
CA ARG A 80 3.37 -14.62 2.19
C ARG A 80 1.94 -14.21 2.48
N ALA A 81 1.22 -15.09 3.18
CA ALA A 81 -0.19 -14.95 3.53
C ALA A 81 -0.37 -14.71 5.03
N CYS A 82 0.11 -13.59 5.56
CA CYS A 82 -0.05 -13.26 6.98
C CYS A 82 -1.53 -13.03 7.33
N ALA A 83 -2.03 -13.66 8.39
CA ALA A 83 -3.45 -13.64 8.76
C ALA A 83 -4.00 -12.23 9.07
N PHE A 84 -3.15 -11.33 9.57
CA PHE A 84 -3.49 -9.94 9.91
C PHE A 84 -3.37 -8.96 8.74
N CYS A 85 -2.75 -9.35 7.61
CA CYS A 85 -2.44 -8.46 6.49
C CYS A 85 -3.51 -8.54 5.42
N ASP A 86 -3.96 -7.41 4.85
CA ASP A 86 -4.98 -7.35 3.80
C ASP A 86 -4.38 -7.21 2.38
N VAL A 87 -3.05 -7.17 2.28
CA VAL A 87 -2.35 -7.13 1.00
C VAL A 87 -2.60 -8.43 0.21
N LYS A 88 -2.74 -8.30 -1.08
CA LYS A 88 -2.94 -9.42 -2.01
C LYS A 88 -1.81 -10.43 -1.89
N THR A 89 -2.16 -11.71 -1.86
CA THR A 89 -1.21 -12.82 -1.80
C THR A 89 -1.22 -13.59 -3.12
N GLY A 90 -0.05 -14.01 -3.58
CA GLY A 90 0.05 -14.78 -4.81
C GLY A 90 1.46 -14.78 -5.39
N LYS A 91 1.55 -15.01 -6.70
CA LYS A 91 2.80 -14.92 -7.44
C LYS A 91 3.02 -13.45 -7.86
N PRO A 92 4.08 -12.79 -7.34
CA PRO A 92 4.38 -11.42 -7.71
C PRO A 92 4.82 -11.27 -9.17
N GLU A 93 4.63 -10.09 -9.71
CA GLU A 93 5.18 -9.72 -11.02
C GLU A 93 6.69 -9.43 -10.93
N LYS A 94 7.32 -9.23 -12.08
CA LYS A 94 8.73 -8.82 -12.15
C LYS A 94 8.92 -7.46 -11.48
N LEU A 95 10.09 -7.26 -10.86
CA LEU A 95 10.46 -5.97 -10.28
C LEU A 95 10.54 -4.89 -11.36
N ASP A 96 10.03 -3.71 -11.04
CA ASP A 96 10.19 -2.53 -11.86
C ASP A 96 11.57 -1.91 -11.58
N PRO A 97 12.50 -1.92 -12.55
CA PRO A 97 13.85 -1.37 -12.36
C PRO A 97 13.87 0.15 -12.14
N PHE A 98 12.76 0.85 -12.45
CA PHE A 98 12.63 2.31 -12.30
C PHE A 98 11.75 2.72 -11.11
N GLU A 99 11.36 1.78 -10.25
CA GLU A 99 10.48 2.08 -9.12
C GLU A 99 11.08 3.15 -8.19
N HIS A 100 12.39 3.10 -7.96
CA HIS A 100 13.11 4.10 -7.16
C HIS A 100 12.99 5.51 -7.72
N VAL A 101 13.11 5.69 -9.04
CA VAL A 101 12.95 7.00 -9.70
C VAL A 101 11.52 7.50 -9.59
N LYS A 102 10.53 6.60 -9.75
CA LYS A 102 9.11 6.94 -9.62
C LYS A 102 8.78 7.42 -8.21
N ILE A 103 9.31 6.74 -7.19
CA ILE A 103 9.13 7.13 -5.78
C ILE A 103 9.78 8.49 -5.52
N ALA A 104 11.03 8.71 -5.96
CA ALA A 104 11.71 9.99 -5.80
C ALA A 104 10.91 11.14 -6.43
N ASN A 105 10.38 10.93 -7.64
CA ASN A 105 9.54 11.91 -8.32
C ASN A 105 8.25 12.21 -7.53
N ALA A 106 7.60 11.18 -6.98
CA ALA A 106 6.39 11.36 -6.20
C ALA A 106 6.68 12.10 -4.87
N VAL A 107 7.74 11.75 -4.18
CA VAL A 107 8.20 12.42 -2.94
C VAL A 107 8.44 13.89 -3.20
N ASN A 108 9.13 14.22 -4.30
CA ASN A 108 9.40 15.62 -4.69
C ASN A 108 8.11 16.37 -5.03
N LYS A 109 7.22 15.80 -5.87
CA LYS A 109 5.94 16.41 -6.24
C LYS A 109 5.04 16.66 -5.03
N LEU A 110 5.05 15.76 -4.05
CA LEU A 110 4.26 15.89 -2.83
C LEU A 110 4.94 16.78 -1.78
N ASN A 111 6.20 17.17 -2.01
CA ASN A 111 7.04 17.94 -1.08
C ASN A 111 7.06 17.32 0.33
N LEU A 112 7.34 16.01 0.37
CA LEU A 112 7.36 15.26 1.63
C LEU A 112 8.66 15.53 2.38
N ARG A 113 8.56 15.84 3.69
CA ARG A 113 9.71 15.96 4.59
C ARG A 113 10.10 14.63 5.21
N HIS A 114 9.19 13.68 5.23
CA HIS A 114 9.37 12.35 5.78
C HIS A 114 8.66 11.34 4.89
N VAL A 115 9.35 10.27 4.58
CA VAL A 115 8.85 9.22 3.69
C VAL A 115 8.91 7.89 4.43
N VAL A 116 7.83 7.13 4.38
CA VAL A 116 7.80 5.76 4.86
C VAL A 116 7.73 4.83 3.66
N ILE A 117 8.66 3.89 3.60
CA ILE A 117 8.73 2.87 2.56
C ILE A 117 8.64 1.51 3.23
N THR A 118 7.77 0.67 2.75
CA THR A 118 7.62 -0.73 3.13
C THR A 118 7.62 -1.59 1.88
N SER A 119 7.58 -2.90 2.02
CA SER A 119 7.56 -3.83 0.89
C SER A 119 6.59 -4.98 1.09
N VAL A 120 6.27 -5.66 0.00
CA VAL A 120 5.79 -7.04 0.04
C VAL A 120 6.95 -7.99 0.28
N ASP A 121 6.68 -9.19 0.80
CA ASP A 121 7.67 -10.26 0.84
C ASP A 121 7.87 -10.85 -0.56
N ARG A 122 9.13 -11.13 -0.88
CA ARG A 122 9.58 -11.63 -2.17
C ARG A 122 10.46 -12.89 -1.98
N ASP A 123 9.89 -13.92 -1.36
CA ASP A 123 10.59 -15.21 -1.20
C ASP A 123 10.88 -15.90 -2.55
N ASP A 124 10.32 -15.39 -3.64
CA ASP A 124 10.60 -15.80 -5.01
C ASP A 124 11.95 -15.28 -5.55
N LEU A 125 12.55 -14.29 -4.87
CA LEU A 125 13.84 -13.71 -5.23
C LEU A 125 14.96 -14.32 -4.36
N PRO A 126 16.13 -14.63 -4.95
CA PRO A 126 17.25 -15.23 -4.21
C PRO A 126 17.76 -14.38 -3.05
N ASP A 127 17.64 -13.05 -3.17
CA ASP A 127 18.09 -12.06 -2.19
C ASP A 127 16.93 -11.47 -1.35
N GLY A 128 15.72 -12.01 -1.50
CA GLY A 128 14.52 -11.47 -0.85
C GLY A 128 14.17 -10.03 -1.22
N GLY A 129 14.81 -9.48 -2.26
CA GLY A 129 14.63 -8.10 -2.72
C GLY A 129 15.57 -7.09 -2.08
N SER A 130 16.62 -7.53 -1.38
CA SER A 130 17.57 -6.64 -0.69
C SER A 130 18.27 -5.67 -1.63
N ASN A 131 18.66 -6.09 -2.84
CA ASN A 131 19.24 -5.21 -3.85
C ASN A 131 18.27 -4.13 -4.32
N HIS A 132 16.99 -4.45 -4.38
CA HIS A 132 15.96 -3.47 -4.73
C HIS A 132 15.80 -2.40 -3.66
N PHE A 133 15.84 -2.80 -2.37
CA PHE A 133 15.88 -1.85 -1.26
C PHE A 133 17.13 -0.97 -1.31
N LEU A 134 18.29 -1.55 -1.59
CA LEU A 134 19.55 -0.80 -1.69
C LEU A 134 19.46 0.27 -2.79
N SER A 135 18.84 -0.01 -3.92
CA SER A 135 18.65 0.96 -5.00
C SER A 135 17.83 2.18 -4.56
N LEU A 136 16.88 1.98 -3.64
CA LEU A 136 16.06 3.06 -3.07
C LEU A 136 16.83 3.93 -2.07
N ILE A 137 17.72 3.34 -1.27
CA ILE A 137 18.52 4.05 -0.27
C ILE A 137 19.51 5.01 -0.94
N HIS A 138 19.97 4.67 -2.12
CA HIS A 138 20.99 5.44 -2.86
C HIS A 138 20.40 6.43 -3.88
N ILE A 139 19.14 6.79 -3.75
CA ILE A 139 18.54 7.83 -4.61
C ILE A 139 19.07 9.23 -4.27
#